data_749f43e16d773571c347e1cefb3b349a
#
_entry.id   749f43e16d773571c347e1cefb3b349a
#
_cell.length_a   1.000
_cell.length_b   1.000
_cell.length_c   1.000
_cell.angle_alpha   90.00
_cell.angle_beta   90.00
_cell.angle_gamma   90.00
#
_symmetry.space_group_name_H-M   'P 1'
#
loop_
_entity.id
_entity.type
_entity.pdbx_description
1 polymer ?
#
loop_
_entity_poly.entity_id
_entity_poly.type
_entity_poly.pdbx_seq_one_letter_code
_entity_poly.pdbx_strand_id
1 'polypeptide(L)'
;VTDLSEAPPETGVTPSATSGPALSEPGLSEPGQTEPGLAEPGRTGPGLAEPGRTGPGPGQPRTPSAAAGAAAGPAAAGPATLTAAYERCRQLNRQHGTSYYLATRLLPDWKRPHVHALYGFARYADEIVDDLGNGLSPGQRALALTDWGERFFGYLQGGRCGDPVLAAVVHTVRSFGIDQADFRAFLTSMAMDLTVTSYATYDDLLGYMEGSAAVIGTMMLPVLEPADPARARVPARQLGLAFQLTNFIRDVGEDLRRGRIYLPLADLDRFGVAPADLARPEPTPAVRELLAFECARARAHYQAALPGVELLAPSSRPCIRAALELYGGILDELERRDYQVLRGRVRLSRRRRAAIFARHLTAAARAARRERQVDVRLPGS
;
A
#
# COMPACT_ATOMS: atom_id res chain seq x y z
N VAL A 1 -61.71 -18.93 3.03
CA VAL A 1 -62.37 -20.15 3.48
C VAL A 1 -61.28 -21.09 3.96
N THR A 2 -61.29 -21.36 5.31
CA THR A 2 -60.66 -22.42 6.11
C THR A 2 -59.12 -22.42 6.18
N ASP A 3 -58.43 -22.03 7.23
CA ASP A 3 -58.40 -22.41 8.68
C ASP A 3 -57.85 -23.84 8.91
N LEU A 4 -56.94 -23.93 9.93
CA LEU A 4 -56.36 -25.01 10.70
C LEU A 4 -54.84 -25.03 10.60
N SER A 5 -54.03 -24.42 11.54
CA SER A 5 -53.76 -24.90 12.93
C SER A 5 -53.34 -26.39 12.98
N GLU A 6 -52.03 -26.59 13.27
CA GLU A 6 -51.54 -27.58 14.21
C GLU A 6 -50.02 -27.58 14.32
N ALA A 7 -49.53 -27.33 15.52
CA ALA A 7 -48.15 -27.58 15.93
C ALA A 7 -48.04 -29.01 16.49
N PRO A 8 -46.95 -29.75 16.38
CA PRO A 8 -46.63 -30.92 17.16
C PRO A 8 -45.47 -30.69 18.15
N PRO A 9 -45.32 -31.61 19.14
CA PRO A 9 -44.90 -31.31 20.49
C PRO A 9 -43.39 -31.46 20.74
N GLU A 10 -42.94 -30.78 21.81
CA GLU A 10 -41.63 -30.91 22.43
C GLU A 10 -41.38 -32.34 22.95
N THR A 11 -40.21 -32.90 22.59
CA THR A 11 -39.64 -34.00 23.34
C THR A 11 -38.27 -33.58 23.86
N GLY A 12 -38.21 -33.43 25.18
CA GLY A 12 -36.98 -33.20 25.92
C GLY A 12 -36.07 -34.40 25.92
N VAL A 13 -34.78 -34.15 25.70
CA VAL A 13 -33.70 -35.10 26.06
C VAL A 13 -32.59 -34.31 26.77
N THR A 14 -32.44 -34.62 28.04
CA THR A 14 -31.34 -34.20 28.92
C THR A 14 -30.02 -34.83 28.47
N PRO A 15 -28.87 -34.12 28.47
CA PRO A 15 -27.58 -34.76 28.25
C PRO A 15 -27.01 -35.32 29.57
N SER A 16 -26.69 -36.59 29.52
CA SER A 16 -25.94 -37.33 30.54
C SER A 16 -24.45 -36.95 30.50
N ALA A 17 -23.91 -36.66 31.67
CA ALA A 17 -22.48 -36.44 31.90
C ALA A 17 -21.72 -37.75 31.83
N THR A 18 -20.70 -37.83 30.97
CA THR A 18 -19.66 -38.86 31.05
C THR A 18 -18.30 -38.23 31.18
N SER A 19 -17.73 -38.47 32.35
CA SER A 19 -16.34 -38.20 32.73
C SER A 19 -15.38 -39.03 31.88
N GLY A 20 -14.34 -38.42 31.33
CA GLY A 20 -13.20 -39.14 30.73
C GLY A 20 -11.90 -38.37 31.02
N PRO A 21 -10.73 -39.00 31.01
CA PRO A 21 -9.70 -38.82 32.02
C PRO A 21 -8.73 -37.68 31.74
N ALA A 22 -8.16 -37.17 32.85
CA ALA A 22 -7.07 -36.21 32.92
C ALA A 22 -5.83 -36.71 32.16
N LEU A 23 -5.28 -35.89 31.28
CA LEU A 23 -3.95 -36.04 30.71
C LEU A 23 -2.99 -35.08 31.42
N SER A 24 -1.93 -35.70 31.94
CA SER A 24 -0.83 -35.16 32.70
C SER A 24 -0.02 -34.12 31.90
N GLU A 25 0.35 -33.06 32.55
CA GLU A 25 1.37 -32.10 32.06
C GLU A 25 2.75 -32.76 32.04
N PRO A 26 3.58 -32.54 31.01
CA PRO A 26 5.01 -32.81 31.08
C PRO A 26 5.77 -31.56 31.55
N GLY A 27 6.65 -31.80 32.53
CA GLY A 27 7.45 -30.85 33.26
C GLY A 27 8.39 -30.01 32.39
N LEU A 28 8.56 -28.79 32.85
CA LEU A 28 9.59 -27.84 32.44
C LEU A 28 10.97 -28.37 32.85
N SER A 29 11.85 -28.63 31.90
CA SER A 29 13.30 -28.78 32.11
C SER A 29 14.00 -27.56 31.50
N GLU A 30 14.64 -26.80 32.37
CA GLU A 30 15.56 -25.72 31.97
C GLU A 30 16.81 -26.30 31.29
N PRO A 31 17.32 -25.69 30.21
CA PRO A 31 18.66 -25.98 29.74
C PRO A 31 19.66 -25.00 30.30
N GLY A 32 20.71 -25.60 30.91
CA GLY A 32 21.84 -24.96 31.54
C GLY A 32 22.65 -24.03 30.60
N GLN A 33 23.17 -22.99 31.22
CA GLN A 33 24.17 -22.11 30.69
C GLN A 33 25.48 -22.86 30.47
N THR A 34 26.01 -22.80 29.24
CA THR A 34 27.43 -23.06 28.97
C THR A 34 27.95 -21.90 28.12
N GLU A 35 28.78 -21.09 28.75
CA GLU A 35 29.63 -20.12 28.07
C GLU A 35 30.73 -20.85 27.26
N PRO A 36 31.09 -20.37 26.06
CA PRO A 36 32.37 -20.71 25.47
C PRO A 36 33.35 -19.54 25.58
N GLY A 37 34.56 -19.93 26.09
CA GLY A 37 35.65 -19.06 26.37
C GLY A 37 36.29 -18.35 25.17
N LEU A 38 36.84 -17.20 25.49
CA LEU A 38 37.74 -16.39 24.71
C LEU A 38 39.03 -17.15 24.37
N ALA A 39 39.37 -17.21 23.08
CA ALA A 39 40.69 -17.55 22.60
C ALA A 39 41.23 -16.40 21.74
N GLU A 40 42.25 -15.72 22.25
CA GLU A 40 43.05 -14.79 21.47
C GLU A 40 44.04 -15.57 20.56
N PRO A 41 44.34 -15.08 19.34
CA PRO A 41 45.50 -15.56 18.60
C PRO A 41 46.66 -14.59 18.69
N GLY A 42 47.86 -15.21 18.96
CA GLY A 42 49.16 -14.63 19.19
C GLY A 42 49.77 -13.89 18.01
N ARG A 43 50.63 -12.97 18.41
CA ARG A 43 51.62 -12.24 17.63
C ARG A 43 52.71 -13.17 17.10
N THR A 44 53.11 -13.01 15.86
CA THR A 44 54.51 -13.24 15.38
C THR A 44 54.82 -12.29 14.22
N GLY A 45 55.73 -11.34 14.37
CA GLY A 45 56.60 -10.83 13.32
C GLY A 45 57.93 -11.61 13.39
N PRO A 46 58.98 -11.34 12.61
CA PRO A 46 59.44 -10.09 12.00
C PRO A 46 60.07 -10.26 10.58
N GLY A 47 60.56 -9.17 9.97
CA GLY A 47 61.46 -9.26 8.83
C GLY A 47 61.73 -7.95 8.08
N LEU A 48 62.80 -7.29 8.49
CA LEU A 48 63.41 -6.12 7.86
C LEU A 48 64.08 -6.46 6.52
N ALA A 49 64.01 -5.55 5.53
CA ALA A 49 65.12 -5.23 4.62
C ALA A 49 64.82 -3.95 3.80
N GLU A 50 65.57 -2.88 4.06
CA GLU A 50 65.92 -1.83 3.11
C GLU A 50 67.40 -2.16 2.64
N PRO A 51 68.07 -1.43 1.67
CA PRO A 51 67.80 -0.16 1.04
C PRO A 51 68.15 -0.07 -0.47
N GLY A 52 67.83 1.04 -1.12
CA GLY A 52 68.38 1.41 -2.42
C GLY A 52 68.04 2.84 -2.87
N ARG A 53 68.96 3.78 -2.60
CA ARG A 53 68.99 5.18 -3.05
C ARG A 53 69.22 5.30 -4.55
N THR A 54 68.49 6.28 -5.21
CA THR A 54 69.11 7.34 -6.02
C THR A 54 68.05 8.34 -6.43
N GLY A 55 68.21 9.65 -6.10
CA GLY A 55 67.47 10.76 -6.66
C GLY A 55 68.06 11.29 -7.95
N PRO A 56 67.54 12.34 -8.63
CA PRO A 56 67.48 13.70 -8.10
C PRO A 56 66.30 14.61 -8.51
N GLY A 57 66.06 15.66 -7.72
CA GLY A 57 65.78 17.00 -8.17
C GLY A 57 64.34 17.52 -8.23
N PRO A 58 64.09 18.78 -7.86
CA PRO A 58 62.79 19.20 -7.31
C PRO A 58 61.85 19.80 -8.37
N GLY A 59 60.68 19.25 -8.46
CA GLY A 59 59.53 19.87 -9.12
C GLY A 59 58.42 20.14 -8.09
N GLN A 60 58.08 21.38 -7.90
CA GLN A 60 57.03 21.81 -6.97
C GLN A 60 55.72 21.02 -7.15
N PRO A 61 55.09 20.55 -6.08
CA PRO A 61 53.77 19.96 -6.19
C PRO A 61 52.75 21.07 -6.39
N ARG A 62 52.12 21.07 -7.56
CA ARG A 62 50.85 21.74 -7.77
C ARG A 62 49.82 21.02 -6.89
N THR A 63 49.31 21.71 -5.91
CA THR A 63 48.11 21.33 -5.17
C THR A 63 46.98 21.09 -6.18
N PRO A 64 46.33 19.93 -6.19
CA PRO A 64 45.04 19.82 -6.87
C PRO A 64 44.05 20.63 -6.05
N SER A 65 43.58 21.72 -6.66
CA SER A 65 42.39 22.43 -6.24
C SER A 65 41.27 21.39 -6.10
N ALA A 66 40.86 21.17 -4.88
CA ALA A 66 39.64 20.44 -4.58
C ALA A 66 38.45 21.26 -5.08
N ALA A 67 38.22 21.16 -6.38
CA ALA A 67 36.88 21.42 -6.91
C ALA A 67 36.03 20.23 -6.48
N ALA A 68 35.55 20.30 -5.23
CA ALA A 68 34.39 19.58 -4.79
C ALA A 68 33.25 19.97 -5.76
N GLY A 69 33.04 19.13 -6.76
CA GLY A 69 31.78 19.05 -7.46
C GLY A 69 30.72 18.65 -6.42
N ALA A 70 30.29 19.61 -5.62
CA ALA A 70 29.00 19.53 -4.98
C ALA A 70 28.02 19.29 -6.11
N ALA A 71 27.52 18.06 -6.22
CA ALA A 71 26.31 17.79 -6.97
C ALA A 71 25.32 18.86 -6.51
N ALA A 72 25.01 19.78 -7.39
CA ALA A 72 24.00 20.81 -7.16
C ALA A 72 22.72 20.03 -6.81
N GLY A 73 22.44 19.92 -5.54
CA GLY A 73 21.11 19.58 -5.06
C GLY A 73 20.15 20.51 -5.77
N PRO A 74 18.94 20.08 -6.12
CA PRO A 74 18.02 20.91 -6.87
C PRO A 74 17.95 22.28 -6.19
N ALA A 75 18.30 23.32 -6.97
CA ALA A 75 18.30 24.71 -6.52
C ALA A 75 17.03 24.91 -5.70
N ALA A 76 17.16 25.51 -4.52
CA ALA A 76 16.07 25.84 -3.64
C ALA A 76 15.01 26.59 -4.46
N ALA A 77 14.06 25.87 -5.00
CA ALA A 77 12.93 26.42 -5.70
C ALA A 77 12.22 27.30 -4.67
N GLY A 78 12.03 28.57 -4.98
CA GLY A 78 11.22 29.45 -4.16
C GLY A 78 9.89 28.77 -3.81
N PRO A 79 9.16 29.22 -2.78
CA PRO A 79 7.99 28.52 -2.26
C PRO A 79 7.06 28.22 -3.42
N ALA A 80 6.96 26.89 -3.76
CA ALA A 80 6.05 26.43 -4.78
C ALA A 80 4.65 26.90 -4.37
N THR A 81 3.96 27.57 -5.27
CA THR A 81 2.57 27.97 -4.99
C THR A 81 1.79 26.70 -4.73
N LEU A 82 0.83 26.76 -3.78
CA LEU A 82 -0.01 25.61 -3.43
C LEU A 82 -0.67 24.98 -4.68
N THR A 83 -1.02 25.81 -5.67
CA THR A 83 -1.53 25.36 -6.97
C THR A 83 -0.52 24.50 -7.72
N ALA A 84 0.75 24.89 -7.77
CA ALA A 84 1.80 24.11 -8.42
C ALA A 84 2.06 22.78 -7.66
N ALA A 85 1.95 22.78 -6.33
CA ALA A 85 2.07 21.60 -5.50
C ALA A 85 0.98 20.55 -5.82
N TYR A 86 -0.27 20.98 -5.89
CA TYR A 86 -1.39 20.10 -6.29
C TYR A 86 -1.27 19.61 -7.73
N GLU A 87 -0.80 20.46 -8.63
CA GLU A 87 -0.58 20.08 -10.03
C GLU A 87 0.51 19.00 -10.14
N ARG A 88 1.59 19.08 -9.34
CA ARG A 88 2.61 18.02 -9.28
C ARG A 88 2.01 16.70 -8.83
N CYS A 89 1.18 16.69 -7.79
CA CYS A 89 0.49 15.48 -7.31
C CYS A 89 -0.48 14.93 -8.36
N ARG A 90 -1.19 15.80 -9.09
CA ARG A 90 -2.07 15.41 -10.20
C ARG A 90 -1.28 14.72 -11.32
N GLN A 91 -0.09 15.23 -11.66
CA GLN A 91 0.78 14.63 -12.67
C GLN A 91 1.25 13.23 -12.25
N LEU A 92 1.68 13.05 -10.99
CA LEU A 92 2.06 11.74 -10.45
C LEU A 92 0.89 10.74 -10.54
N ASN A 93 -0.31 11.16 -10.12
CA ASN A 93 -1.48 10.29 -10.21
C ASN A 93 -1.84 9.95 -11.66
N ARG A 94 -1.73 10.90 -12.59
CA ARG A 94 -1.99 10.67 -14.03
C ARG A 94 -1.00 9.70 -14.65
N GLN A 95 0.29 9.78 -14.28
CA GLN A 95 1.36 8.97 -14.84
C GLN A 95 1.32 7.53 -14.33
N HIS A 96 1.12 7.35 -13.02
CA HIS A 96 1.28 6.06 -12.35
C HIS A 96 -0.05 5.40 -11.94
N GLY A 97 -1.08 6.18 -11.62
CA GLY A 97 -2.38 5.72 -11.11
C GLY A 97 -3.51 5.70 -12.14
N THR A 98 -3.33 5.12 -13.34
CA THR A 98 -4.27 5.24 -14.46
C THR A 98 -5.74 4.96 -14.12
N SER A 99 -6.03 3.92 -13.33
CA SER A 99 -7.40 3.58 -12.89
C SER A 99 -7.89 4.53 -11.81
N TYR A 100 -7.06 4.85 -10.82
CA TYR A 100 -7.37 5.82 -9.77
C TYR A 100 -7.59 7.21 -10.33
N TYR A 101 -6.71 7.67 -11.23
CA TYR A 101 -6.86 8.96 -11.89
C TYR A 101 -8.19 9.06 -12.65
N LEU A 102 -8.56 7.99 -13.37
CA LEU A 102 -9.83 7.96 -14.10
C LEU A 102 -11.02 8.06 -13.16
N ALA A 103 -11.04 7.30 -12.07
CA ALA A 103 -12.11 7.35 -11.06
C ALA A 103 -12.16 8.72 -10.37
N THR A 104 -11.02 9.29 -9.99
CA THR A 104 -10.93 10.61 -9.33
C THR A 104 -11.59 11.72 -10.16
N ARG A 105 -11.60 11.63 -11.50
CA ARG A 105 -12.28 12.59 -12.36
C ARG A 105 -13.81 12.65 -12.18
N LEU A 106 -14.39 11.67 -11.50
CA LEU A 106 -15.82 11.64 -11.17
C LEU A 106 -16.14 12.41 -9.88
N LEU A 107 -15.13 12.80 -9.11
CA LEU A 107 -15.33 13.67 -7.94
C LEU A 107 -15.61 15.12 -8.37
N PRO A 108 -16.24 15.94 -7.51
CA PRO A 108 -16.28 17.38 -7.65
C PRO A 108 -14.87 17.98 -7.82
N ASP A 109 -14.76 19.08 -8.54
CA ASP A 109 -13.47 19.69 -8.88
C ASP A 109 -12.64 20.06 -7.64
N TRP A 110 -13.28 20.48 -6.57
CA TRP A 110 -12.62 20.87 -5.33
C TRP A 110 -12.05 19.68 -4.53
N LYS A 111 -12.60 18.45 -4.66
CA LYS A 111 -12.11 17.23 -3.99
C LYS A 111 -10.90 16.62 -4.70
N ARG A 112 -10.83 16.74 -6.02
CA ARG A 112 -9.80 16.08 -6.85
C ARG A 112 -8.37 16.40 -6.44
N PRO A 113 -8.00 17.68 -6.18
CA PRO A 113 -6.63 18.02 -5.75
C PRO A 113 -6.20 17.29 -4.50
N HIS A 114 -7.10 17.15 -3.52
CA HIS A 114 -6.82 16.47 -2.25
C HIS A 114 -6.60 14.98 -2.41
N VAL A 115 -7.40 14.30 -3.25
CA VAL A 115 -7.17 12.89 -3.61
C VAL A 115 -5.85 12.72 -4.36
N HIS A 116 -5.50 13.67 -5.26
CA HIS A 116 -4.20 13.64 -5.93
C HIS A 116 -3.05 13.85 -4.96
N ALA A 117 -3.21 14.67 -3.92
CA ALA A 117 -2.19 14.88 -2.89
C ALA A 117 -1.93 13.60 -2.09
N LEU A 118 -2.98 12.93 -1.61
CA LEU A 118 -2.85 11.65 -0.89
C LEU A 118 -2.22 10.56 -1.76
N TYR A 119 -2.60 10.47 -3.04
CA TYR A 119 -1.94 9.60 -4.00
C TYR A 119 -0.46 9.96 -4.19
N GLY A 120 -0.15 11.25 -4.31
CA GLY A 120 1.22 11.74 -4.47
C GLY A 120 2.10 11.37 -3.29
N PHE A 121 1.57 11.45 -2.05
CA PHE A 121 2.27 10.99 -0.85
C PHE A 121 2.62 9.50 -0.92
N ALA A 122 1.62 8.67 -1.16
CA ALA A 122 1.83 7.23 -1.23
C ALA A 122 2.83 6.86 -2.35
N ARG A 123 2.69 7.45 -3.53
CA ARG A 123 3.55 7.18 -4.67
C ARG A 123 5.00 7.62 -4.45
N TYR A 124 5.22 8.76 -3.79
CA TYR A 124 6.57 9.26 -3.53
C TYR A 124 7.32 8.37 -2.53
N ALA A 125 6.64 7.91 -1.47
CA ALA A 125 7.20 6.95 -0.52
C ALA A 125 7.55 5.62 -1.22
N ASP A 126 6.67 5.12 -2.08
CA ASP A 126 6.87 3.93 -2.91
C ASP A 126 8.11 4.10 -3.85
N GLU A 127 8.31 5.29 -4.45
CA GLU A 127 9.49 5.59 -5.26
C GLU A 127 10.81 5.57 -4.45
N ILE A 128 10.79 6.03 -3.20
CA ILE A 128 11.96 5.94 -2.31
C ILE A 128 12.31 4.47 -2.02
N VAL A 129 11.30 3.65 -1.76
CA VAL A 129 11.48 2.23 -1.39
C VAL A 129 11.91 1.40 -2.59
N ASP A 130 11.32 1.64 -3.78
CA ASP A 130 11.60 0.85 -4.99
C ASP A 130 12.91 1.22 -5.70
N ASP A 131 13.56 2.34 -5.31
CA ASP A 131 14.81 2.84 -5.91
C ASP A 131 14.79 2.89 -7.44
N LEU A 132 13.82 3.61 -7.99
CA LEU A 132 13.61 3.70 -9.44
C LEU A 132 14.77 4.47 -10.14
N GLY A 133 15.98 3.92 -10.06
CA GLY A 133 17.15 4.37 -10.84
C GLY A 133 18.17 5.22 -10.08
N ASN A 134 18.12 5.30 -8.76
CA ASN A 134 19.05 6.08 -7.95
C ASN A 134 20.25 5.27 -7.42
N GLY A 135 20.22 3.93 -7.51
CA GLY A 135 21.30 3.04 -7.07
C GLY A 135 21.55 3.08 -5.55
N LEU A 136 20.55 3.45 -4.75
CA LEU A 136 20.66 3.53 -3.29
C LEU A 136 20.61 2.13 -2.66
N SER A 137 21.47 1.90 -1.67
CA SER A 137 21.40 0.69 -0.84
C SER A 137 20.10 0.67 0.00
N PRO A 138 19.61 -0.51 0.46
CA PRO A 138 18.44 -0.60 1.34
C PRO A 138 18.54 0.31 2.58
N GLY A 139 19.72 0.41 3.19
CA GLY A 139 19.96 1.29 4.34
C GLY A 139 19.82 2.78 3.98
N GLN A 140 20.33 3.20 2.81
CA GLN A 140 20.17 4.57 2.34
C GLN A 140 18.71 4.89 2.02
N ARG A 141 17.95 3.95 1.46
CA ARG A 141 16.50 4.10 1.23
C ARG A 141 15.73 4.20 2.53
N ALA A 142 16.10 3.41 3.55
CA ALA A 142 15.50 3.52 4.89
C ALA A 142 15.71 4.90 5.50
N LEU A 143 16.94 5.44 5.43
CA LEU A 143 17.24 6.79 5.90
C LEU A 143 16.47 7.86 5.11
N ALA A 144 16.40 7.74 3.79
CA ALA A 144 15.65 8.67 2.95
C ALA A 144 14.14 8.66 3.26
N LEU A 145 13.55 7.48 3.49
CA LEU A 145 12.15 7.34 3.88
C LEU A 145 11.89 7.96 5.25
N THR A 146 12.79 7.72 6.23
CA THR A 146 12.71 8.29 7.58
C THR A 146 12.78 9.82 7.53
N ASP A 147 13.81 10.38 6.87
CA ASP A 147 13.98 11.83 6.71
C ASP A 147 12.77 12.47 6.03
N TRP A 148 12.24 11.85 5.00
CA TRP A 148 11.07 12.35 4.32
C TRP A 148 9.81 12.34 5.20
N GLY A 149 9.63 11.30 6.00
CA GLY A 149 8.57 11.20 7.00
C GLY A 149 8.71 12.24 8.11
N GLU A 150 9.91 12.42 8.66
CA GLU A 150 10.18 13.45 9.68
C GLU A 150 9.91 14.86 9.17
N ARG A 151 10.32 15.17 7.93
CA ARG A 151 9.99 16.44 7.27
C ARG A 151 8.48 16.63 7.14
N PHE A 152 7.74 15.60 6.73
CA PHE A 152 6.28 15.66 6.64
C PHE A 152 5.64 16.01 7.98
N PHE A 153 5.99 15.32 9.07
CA PHE A 153 5.44 15.60 10.39
C PHE A 153 5.89 16.96 10.93
N GLY A 154 7.14 17.37 10.68
CA GLY A 154 7.64 18.70 11.02
C GLY A 154 6.86 19.81 10.32
N TYR A 155 6.51 19.63 9.04
CA TYR A 155 5.66 20.59 8.31
C TYR A 155 4.23 20.65 8.87
N LEU A 156 3.67 19.51 9.32
CA LEU A 156 2.38 19.50 10.00
C LEU A 156 2.39 20.27 11.33
N GLN A 157 3.53 20.40 11.98
CA GLN A 157 3.71 21.17 13.23
C GLN A 157 3.97 22.67 12.98
N GLY A 158 4.04 23.14 11.74
CA GLY A 158 4.20 24.55 11.43
C GLY A 158 5.48 24.93 10.68
N GLY A 159 6.33 23.97 10.33
CA GLY A 159 7.53 24.18 9.53
C GLY A 159 7.22 24.73 8.12
N ARG A 160 8.19 25.47 7.53
CA ARG A 160 8.07 25.95 6.12
C ARG A 160 8.34 24.79 5.16
N CYS A 161 7.37 24.47 4.32
CA CYS A 161 7.46 23.38 3.37
C CYS A 161 8.03 23.82 2.04
N GLY A 162 9.20 23.27 1.65
CA GLY A 162 9.81 23.49 0.32
C GLY A 162 9.54 22.36 -0.68
N ASP A 163 9.04 21.21 -0.22
CA ASP A 163 8.72 20.06 -1.07
C ASP A 163 7.30 20.22 -1.63
N PRO A 164 7.10 20.21 -2.96
CA PRO A 164 5.78 20.43 -3.55
C PRO A 164 4.79 19.32 -3.25
N VAL A 165 5.21 18.06 -3.14
CA VAL A 165 4.30 16.94 -2.79
C VAL A 165 3.85 17.11 -1.35
N LEU A 166 4.80 17.29 -0.41
CA LEU A 166 4.48 17.49 1.01
C LEU A 166 3.65 18.75 1.25
N ALA A 167 3.87 19.84 0.51
CA ALA A 167 3.06 21.05 0.64
C ALA A 167 1.57 20.80 0.36
N ALA A 168 1.25 20.07 -0.72
CA ALA A 168 -0.13 19.68 -1.05
C ALA A 168 -0.73 18.74 0.00
N VAL A 169 0.05 17.77 0.49
CA VAL A 169 -0.41 16.79 1.48
C VAL A 169 -0.66 17.47 2.83
N VAL A 170 0.28 18.27 3.32
CA VAL A 170 0.12 19.02 4.58
C VAL A 170 -1.11 19.92 4.55
N HIS A 171 -1.33 20.63 3.43
CA HIS A 171 -2.54 21.43 3.26
C HIS A 171 -3.79 20.54 3.32
N THR A 172 -3.79 19.40 2.62
CA THR A 172 -4.92 18.45 2.62
C THR A 172 -5.19 17.89 4.03
N VAL A 173 -4.15 17.43 4.74
CA VAL A 173 -4.28 16.91 6.11
C VAL A 173 -4.89 17.92 7.05
N ARG A 174 -4.43 19.18 7.00
CA ARG A 174 -4.96 20.26 7.83
C ARG A 174 -6.39 20.65 7.46
N SER A 175 -6.71 20.71 6.16
CA SER A 175 -8.04 21.09 5.68
C SER A 175 -9.12 20.10 6.06
N PHE A 176 -8.79 18.82 6.16
CA PHE A 176 -9.75 17.74 6.41
C PHE A 176 -9.56 17.06 7.78
N GLY A 177 -8.58 17.48 8.58
CA GLY A 177 -8.32 16.86 9.87
C GLY A 177 -7.96 15.37 9.76
N ILE A 178 -7.20 14.97 8.73
CA ILE A 178 -6.85 13.56 8.51
C ILE A 178 -5.93 13.10 9.64
N ASP A 179 -6.19 11.90 10.16
CA ASP A 179 -5.44 11.34 11.28
C ASP A 179 -3.97 11.07 10.88
N GLN A 180 -3.06 11.65 11.64
CA GLN A 180 -1.61 11.46 11.41
C GLN A 180 -1.14 10.04 11.74
N ALA A 181 -1.90 9.30 12.56
CA ALA A 181 -1.58 7.90 12.85
C ALA A 181 -1.64 7.02 11.59
N ASP A 182 -2.58 7.29 10.68
CA ASP A 182 -2.68 6.56 9.41
C ASP A 182 -1.41 6.77 8.54
N PHE A 183 -0.83 7.98 8.54
CA PHE A 183 0.44 8.25 7.83
C PHE A 183 1.64 7.53 8.49
N ARG A 184 1.68 7.45 9.82
CA ARG A 184 2.72 6.70 10.53
C ARG A 184 2.66 5.22 10.18
N ALA A 185 1.46 4.63 10.24
CA ALA A 185 1.24 3.23 9.88
C ALA A 185 1.64 2.96 8.42
N PHE A 186 1.31 3.87 7.51
CA PHE A 186 1.72 3.76 6.10
C PHE A 186 3.25 3.76 5.95
N LEU A 187 3.96 4.71 6.55
CA LEU A 187 5.42 4.79 6.47
C LEU A 187 6.10 3.56 7.10
N THR A 188 5.52 3.02 8.20
CA THR A 188 5.99 1.77 8.80
C THR A 188 5.90 0.61 7.82
N SER A 189 4.77 0.43 7.13
CA SER A 189 4.62 -0.63 6.12
C SER A 189 5.54 -0.41 4.91
N MET A 190 5.78 0.83 4.49
CA MET A 190 6.76 1.12 3.43
C MET A 190 8.19 0.73 3.84
N ALA A 191 8.55 0.93 5.11
CA ALA A 191 9.84 0.49 5.63
C ALA A 191 9.98 -1.05 5.63
N MET A 192 8.89 -1.80 5.82
CA MET A 192 8.91 -3.27 5.73
C MET A 192 9.34 -3.77 4.35
N ASP A 193 8.96 -3.08 3.27
CA ASP A 193 9.33 -3.45 1.91
C ASP A 193 10.85 -3.40 1.63
N LEU A 194 11.63 -2.78 2.52
CA LEU A 194 13.10 -2.76 2.42
C LEU A 194 13.75 -4.07 2.89
N THR A 195 13.06 -4.85 3.71
CA THR A 195 13.62 -6.04 4.37
C THR A 195 12.77 -7.29 4.25
N VAL A 196 11.44 -7.15 4.16
CA VAL A 196 10.50 -8.28 4.08
C VAL A 196 10.24 -8.61 2.61
N THR A 197 10.53 -9.84 2.23
CA THR A 197 10.36 -10.33 0.85
C THR A 197 9.24 -11.34 0.69
N SER A 198 8.70 -11.88 1.79
CA SER A 198 7.61 -12.85 1.80
C SER A 198 6.87 -12.83 3.14
N TYR A 199 5.67 -13.38 3.17
CA TYR A 199 4.80 -13.46 4.35
C TYR A 199 4.44 -14.92 4.60
N ALA A 200 4.65 -15.40 5.84
CA ALA A 200 4.40 -16.80 6.18
C ALA A 200 2.91 -17.12 6.10
N THR A 201 2.07 -16.27 6.67
CA THR A 201 0.61 -16.45 6.76
C THR A 201 -0.15 -15.26 6.17
N TYR A 202 -1.46 -15.44 6.00
CA TYR A 202 -2.33 -14.32 5.60
C TYR A 202 -2.42 -13.24 6.69
N ASP A 203 -2.34 -13.61 7.95
CA ASP A 203 -2.35 -12.63 9.05
C ASP A 203 -1.07 -11.77 9.06
N ASP A 204 0.08 -12.35 8.72
CA ASP A 204 1.32 -11.57 8.52
C ASP A 204 1.17 -10.58 7.37
N LEU A 205 0.59 -11.02 6.26
CA LEU A 205 0.30 -10.15 5.12
C LEU A 205 -0.72 -9.06 5.48
N LEU A 206 -1.76 -9.37 6.27
CA LEU A 206 -2.71 -8.38 6.78
C LEU A 206 -2.00 -7.32 7.64
N GLY A 207 -1.06 -7.72 8.48
CA GLY A 207 -0.24 -6.79 9.26
C GLY A 207 0.48 -5.76 8.37
N TYR A 208 1.06 -6.19 7.26
CA TYR A 208 1.65 -5.30 6.27
C TYR A 208 0.60 -4.45 5.54
N MET A 209 -0.49 -5.06 5.08
CA MET A 209 -1.56 -4.37 4.35
C MET A 209 -2.34 -3.38 5.21
N GLU A 210 -2.24 -3.50 6.53
CA GLU A 210 -2.81 -2.50 7.45
C GLU A 210 -2.30 -1.10 7.12
N GLY A 211 -0.99 -0.92 7.03
CA GLY A 211 -0.39 0.36 6.71
C GLY A 211 -0.30 0.61 5.20
N SER A 212 0.04 -0.38 4.38
CA SER A 212 0.24 -0.16 2.94
C SER A 212 -1.08 0.04 2.16
N ALA A 213 -2.23 -0.33 2.73
CA ALA A 213 -3.51 -0.31 2.01
C ALA A 213 -4.72 0.12 2.84
N ALA A 214 -4.97 -0.48 4.01
CA ALA A 214 -6.17 -0.21 4.79
C ALA A 214 -6.25 1.26 5.24
N VAL A 215 -5.13 1.82 5.73
CA VAL A 215 -5.07 3.24 6.14
C VAL A 215 -5.23 4.21 4.97
N ILE A 216 -4.90 3.82 3.73
CA ILE A 216 -5.18 4.65 2.55
C ILE A 216 -6.69 4.88 2.40
N GLY A 217 -7.49 3.82 2.67
CA GLY A 217 -8.95 3.94 2.70
C GLY A 217 -9.42 4.95 3.76
N THR A 218 -8.86 4.91 4.97
CA THR A 218 -9.22 5.82 6.06
C THR A 218 -8.75 7.25 5.82
N MET A 219 -7.56 7.47 5.26
CA MET A 219 -7.06 8.79 4.87
C MET A 219 -7.97 9.49 3.84
N MET A 220 -8.62 8.72 2.95
CA MET A 220 -9.51 9.24 1.93
C MET A 220 -10.88 9.67 2.50
N LEU A 221 -11.34 9.07 3.61
CA LEU A 221 -12.70 9.27 4.13
C LEU A 221 -13.07 10.74 4.35
N PRO A 222 -12.25 11.57 5.04
CA PRO A 222 -12.62 12.96 5.28
C PRO A 222 -12.85 13.76 3.98
N VAL A 223 -12.07 13.46 2.92
CA VAL A 223 -12.25 14.08 1.59
C VAL A 223 -13.53 13.58 0.91
N LEU A 224 -13.92 12.35 1.16
CA LEU A 224 -15.13 11.73 0.59
C LEU A 224 -16.39 12.08 1.35
N GLU A 225 -16.27 12.73 2.53
CA GLU A 225 -17.37 13.25 3.37
C GLU A 225 -18.44 12.21 3.67
N PRO A 226 -18.13 11.17 4.46
CA PRO A 226 -19.12 10.22 4.89
C PRO A 226 -20.12 10.86 5.88
N ALA A 227 -21.40 10.51 5.76
CA ALA A 227 -22.43 10.95 6.70
C ALA A 227 -22.19 10.42 8.14
N ASP A 228 -21.54 9.28 8.25
CA ASP A 228 -21.11 8.67 9.52
C ASP A 228 -19.67 8.16 9.36
N PRO A 229 -18.67 8.97 9.76
CA PRO A 229 -17.25 8.60 9.63
C PRO A 229 -16.88 7.34 10.41
N ALA A 230 -17.47 7.11 11.59
CA ALA A 230 -17.14 5.95 12.42
C ALA A 230 -17.59 4.65 11.72
N ARG A 231 -18.82 4.62 11.20
CA ARG A 231 -19.36 3.48 10.46
C ARG A 231 -18.70 3.27 9.10
N ALA A 232 -18.22 4.33 8.45
CA ALA A 232 -17.53 4.26 7.17
C ALA A 232 -16.11 3.72 7.27
N ARG A 233 -15.47 3.79 8.45
CA ARG A 233 -14.06 3.44 8.66
C ARG A 233 -13.75 1.97 8.28
N VAL A 234 -14.51 1.03 8.80
CA VAL A 234 -14.28 -0.41 8.52
C VAL A 234 -14.45 -0.73 7.03
N PRO A 235 -15.57 -0.34 6.36
CA PRO A 235 -15.71 -0.56 4.91
C PRO A 235 -14.61 0.10 4.07
N ALA A 236 -14.12 1.29 4.45
CA ALA A 236 -13.03 1.96 3.73
C ALA A 236 -11.72 1.18 3.81
N ARG A 237 -11.41 0.62 4.99
CA ARG A 237 -10.26 -0.28 5.20
C ARG A 237 -10.38 -1.54 4.35
N GLN A 238 -11.56 -2.17 4.33
CA GLN A 238 -11.84 -3.34 3.50
C GLN A 238 -11.63 -3.05 2.01
N LEU A 239 -11.98 -1.85 1.55
CA LEU A 239 -11.73 -1.45 0.17
C LEU A 239 -10.24 -1.30 -0.14
N GLY A 240 -9.46 -0.74 0.78
CA GLY A 240 -8.00 -0.67 0.68
C GLY A 240 -7.39 -2.06 0.54
N LEU A 241 -7.76 -2.99 1.43
CA LEU A 241 -7.31 -4.39 1.39
C LEU A 241 -7.69 -5.07 0.07
N ALA A 242 -8.93 -4.90 -0.40
CA ALA A 242 -9.39 -5.47 -1.68
C ALA A 242 -8.55 -4.99 -2.87
N PHE A 243 -8.24 -3.70 -2.92
CA PHE A 243 -7.39 -3.12 -3.97
C PHE A 243 -5.98 -3.67 -3.92
N GLN A 244 -5.41 -3.80 -2.73
CA GLN A 244 -4.04 -4.29 -2.56
C GLN A 244 -3.92 -5.78 -2.91
N LEU A 245 -4.84 -6.62 -2.44
CA LEU A 245 -4.89 -8.03 -2.85
C LEU A 245 -5.02 -8.17 -4.36
N THR A 246 -5.87 -7.35 -4.99
CA THR A 246 -5.99 -7.32 -6.46
C THR A 246 -4.66 -6.98 -7.14
N ASN A 247 -3.89 -6.04 -6.57
CA ASN A 247 -2.55 -5.72 -7.07
C ASN A 247 -1.61 -6.91 -6.94
N PHE A 248 -1.52 -7.55 -5.77
CA PHE A 248 -0.65 -8.71 -5.56
C PHE A 248 -0.97 -9.87 -6.48
N ILE A 249 -2.26 -10.21 -6.66
CA ILE A 249 -2.67 -11.27 -7.58
C ILE A 249 -2.33 -10.91 -9.03
N ARG A 250 -2.52 -9.66 -9.43
CA ARG A 250 -2.23 -9.17 -10.79
C ARG A 250 -0.73 -9.15 -11.09
N ASP A 251 0.07 -8.85 -10.10
CA ASP A 251 1.49 -8.53 -10.27
C ASP A 251 2.43 -9.67 -9.86
N VAL A 252 1.91 -10.87 -9.48
CA VAL A 252 2.69 -12.04 -8.99
C VAL A 252 3.99 -12.27 -9.76
N GLY A 253 3.94 -12.32 -11.10
CA GLY A 253 5.14 -12.56 -11.92
C GLY A 253 6.11 -11.38 -11.93
N GLU A 254 5.65 -10.15 -11.72
CA GLU A 254 6.51 -8.96 -11.62
C GLU A 254 7.16 -8.87 -10.25
N ASP A 255 6.39 -9.13 -9.19
CA ASP A 255 6.86 -9.10 -7.81
C ASP A 255 7.92 -10.18 -7.58
N LEU A 256 7.72 -11.37 -8.13
CA LEU A 256 8.72 -12.43 -8.08
C LEU A 256 10.05 -12.02 -8.77
N ARG A 257 10.00 -11.35 -9.92
CA ARG A 257 11.22 -10.84 -10.58
C ARG A 257 11.95 -9.78 -9.76
N ARG A 258 11.25 -9.12 -8.84
CA ARG A 258 11.82 -8.19 -7.85
C ARG A 258 12.26 -8.89 -6.56
N GLY A 259 12.17 -10.23 -6.50
CA GLY A 259 12.52 -11.03 -5.34
C GLY A 259 11.46 -11.00 -4.22
N ARG A 260 10.20 -10.67 -4.53
CA ARG A 260 9.10 -10.57 -3.55
C ARG A 260 7.99 -11.56 -3.85
N ILE A 261 7.44 -12.17 -2.80
CA ILE A 261 6.25 -13.03 -2.85
C ILE A 261 5.26 -12.51 -1.81
N TYR A 262 4.22 -11.81 -2.28
CA TYR A 262 3.18 -11.29 -1.39
C TYR A 262 2.08 -12.32 -1.08
N LEU A 263 1.87 -13.33 -1.94
CA LEU A 263 0.94 -14.40 -1.63
C LEU A 263 1.45 -15.19 -0.42
N PRO A 264 0.62 -15.49 0.61
CA PRO A 264 1.05 -16.18 1.82
C PRO A 264 1.70 -17.53 1.51
N LEU A 265 2.87 -17.81 2.11
CA LEU A 265 3.57 -19.08 1.90
C LEU A 265 2.71 -20.26 2.34
N ALA A 266 1.93 -20.13 3.42
CA ALA A 266 0.97 -21.15 3.87
C ALA A 266 -0.11 -21.45 2.81
N ASP A 267 -0.52 -20.47 2.00
CA ASP A 267 -1.47 -20.71 0.90
C ASP A 267 -0.76 -21.39 -0.28
N LEU A 268 0.49 -21.03 -0.58
CA LEU A 268 1.29 -21.76 -1.58
C LEU A 268 1.40 -23.24 -1.20
N ASP A 269 1.77 -23.52 0.06
CA ASP A 269 1.91 -24.90 0.58
C ASP A 269 0.58 -25.65 0.53
N ARG A 270 -0.52 -25.01 0.92
CA ARG A 270 -1.87 -25.56 0.86
C ARG A 270 -2.26 -26.07 -0.53
N PHE A 271 -1.86 -25.35 -1.58
CA PHE A 271 -2.16 -25.70 -2.97
C PHE A 271 -1.01 -26.48 -3.64
N GLY A 272 0.05 -26.84 -2.91
CA GLY A 272 1.20 -27.56 -3.45
C GLY A 272 1.97 -26.76 -4.50
N VAL A 273 2.04 -25.43 -4.34
CA VAL A 273 2.73 -24.50 -5.24
C VAL A 273 4.10 -24.16 -4.66
N ALA A 274 5.17 -24.52 -5.35
CA ALA A 274 6.50 -24.05 -4.99
C ALA A 274 6.74 -22.62 -5.53
N PRO A 275 7.55 -21.78 -4.89
CA PRO A 275 7.94 -20.46 -5.42
C PRO A 275 8.46 -20.51 -6.88
N ALA A 276 9.15 -21.59 -7.25
CA ALA A 276 9.62 -21.81 -8.61
C ALA A 276 8.49 -21.97 -9.65
N ASP A 277 7.31 -22.42 -9.24
CA ASP A 277 6.15 -22.53 -10.12
C ASP A 277 5.60 -21.17 -10.55
N LEU A 278 5.77 -20.16 -9.68
CA LEU A 278 5.41 -18.77 -10.01
C LEU A 278 6.38 -18.13 -11.03
N ALA A 279 7.57 -18.71 -11.23
CA ALA A 279 8.53 -18.26 -12.24
C ALA A 279 8.25 -18.87 -13.64
N ARG A 280 7.34 -19.82 -13.73
CA ARG A 280 6.99 -20.45 -15.01
C ARG A 280 6.32 -19.45 -15.97
N PRO A 281 6.45 -19.63 -17.28
CA PRO A 281 5.78 -18.77 -18.23
C PRO A 281 4.25 -18.94 -18.20
N GLU A 282 3.76 -20.09 -17.76
CA GLU A 282 2.32 -20.41 -17.68
C GLU A 282 1.97 -21.00 -16.32
N PRO A 283 0.83 -20.62 -15.73
CA PRO A 283 0.40 -21.14 -14.45
C PRO A 283 0.07 -22.64 -14.57
N THR A 284 0.56 -23.43 -13.62
CA THR A 284 0.16 -24.82 -13.47
C THR A 284 -1.30 -24.91 -12.98
N PRO A 285 -1.97 -26.08 -13.04
CA PRO A 285 -3.29 -26.24 -12.43
C PRO A 285 -3.32 -25.80 -10.96
N ALA A 286 -2.33 -26.19 -10.16
CA ALA A 286 -2.20 -25.80 -8.77
C ALA A 286 -2.07 -24.27 -8.58
N VAL A 287 -1.28 -23.60 -9.41
CA VAL A 287 -1.16 -22.13 -9.40
C VAL A 287 -2.51 -21.47 -9.75
N ARG A 288 -3.29 -22.02 -10.70
CA ARG A 288 -4.62 -21.50 -11.02
C ARG A 288 -5.58 -21.63 -9.83
N GLU A 289 -5.57 -22.75 -9.13
CA GLU A 289 -6.39 -22.97 -7.94
C GLU A 289 -6.01 -22.01 -6.81
N LEU A 290 -4.72 -21.81 -6.57
CA LEU A 290 -4.21 -20.79 -5.63
C LEU A 290 -4.71 -19.39 -6.01
N LEU A 291 -4.54 -18.96 -7.26
CA LEU A 291 -4.96 -17.63 -7.71
C LEU A 291 -6.49 -17.47 -7.68
N ALA A 292 -7.26 -18.52 -7.94
CA ALA A 292 -8.72 -18.51 -7.79
C ALA A 292 -9.12 -18.32 -6.32
N PHE A 293 -8.44 -18.99 -5.40
CA PHE A 293 -8.65 -18.82 -3.96
C PHE A 293 -8.33 -17.41 -3.51
N GLU A 294 -7.22 -16.83 -3.96
CA GLU A 294 -6.85 -15.44 -3.63
C GLU A 294 -7.83 -14.42 -4.25
N CYS A 295 -8.32 -14.66 -5.46
CA CYS A 295 -9.38 -13.86 -6.06
C CYS A 295 -10.66 -13.90 -5.23
N ALA A 296 -11.06 -15.06 -4.71
CA ALA A 296 -12.22 -15.19 -3.84
C ALA A 296 -12.02 -14.41 -2.52
N ARG A 297 -10.82 -14.48 -1.91
CA ARG A 297 -10.44 -13.69 -0.74
C ARG A 297 -10.56 -12.18 -1.02
N ALA A 298 -10.00 -11.69 -2.13
CA ALA A 298 -10.12 -10.28 -2.51
C ALA A 298 -11.58 -9.87 -2.72
N ARG A 299 -12.42 -10.73 -3.34
CA ARG A 299 -13.85 -10.47 -3.53
C ARG A 299 -14.60 -10.37 -2.19
N ALA A 300 -14.25 -11.14 -1.17
CA ALA A 300 -14.84 -11.04 0.16
C ALA A 300 -14.60 -9.63 0.76
N HIS A 301 -13.39 -9.09 0.61
CA HIS A 301 -13.10 -7.71 1.02
C HIS A 301 -13.89 -6.67 0.21
N TYR A 302 -14.06 -6.85 -1.11
CA TYR A 302 -14.93 -5.98 -1.91
C TYR A 302 -16.37 -6.00 -1.40
N GLN A 303 -16.93 -7.18 -1.09
CA GLN A 303 -18.29 -7.28 -0.55
C GLN A 303 -18.43 -6.58 0.81
N ALA A 304 -17.45 -6.75 1.70
CA ALA A 304 -17.41 -6.08 3.00
C ALA A 304 -17.28 -4.54 2.88
N ALA A 305 -16.72 -4.04 1.78
CA ALA A 305 -16.59 -2.61 1.52
C ALA A 305 -17.88 -1.96 0.99
N LEU A 306 -18.76 -2.69 0.31
CA LEU A 306 -19.94 -2.14 -0.38
C LEU A 306 -20.85 -1.28 0.52
N PRO A 307 -21.19 -1.66 1.77
CA PRO A 307 -22.04 -0.84 2.62
C PRO A 307 -21.48 0.56 2.88
N GLY A 308 -20.14 0.71 2.89
CA GLY A 308 -19.46 1.98 3.11
C GLY A 308 -19.69 3.00 1.99
N VAL A 309 -19.92 2.54 0.77
CA VAL A 309 -20.17 3.45 -0.37
C VAL A 309 -21.43 4.28 -0.15
N GLU A 310 -22.47 3.70 0.44
CA GLU A 310 -23.73 4.40 0.70
C GLU A 310 -23.62 5.42 1.84
N LEU A 311 -22.60 5.33 2.66
CA LEU A 311 -22.31 6.29 3.73
C LEU A 311 -21.61 7.56 3.20
N LEU A 312 -20.96 7.50 2.03
CA LEU A 312 -20.24 8.64 1.45
C LEU A 312 -21.19 9.74 0.96
N ALA A 313 -20.68 10.96 0.84
CA ALA A 313 -21.42 12.03 0.18
C ALA A 313 -21.89 11.59 -1.21
N PRO A 314 -23.12 11.96 -1.63
CA PRO A 314 -23.65 11.56 -2.94
C PRO A 314 -22.74 11.88 -4.11
N SER A 315 -21.97 12.97 -4.05
CA SER A 315 -21.01 13.38 -5.09
C SER A 315 -19.73 12.52 -5.10
N SER A 316 -19.42 11.84 -4.00
CA SER A 316 -18.24 10.96 -3.88
C SER A 316 -18.53 9.52 -4.33
N ARG A 317 -19.78 9.05 -4.20
CA ARG A 317 -20.18 7.67 -4.53
C ARG A 317 -19.84 7.24 -5.96
N PRO A 318 -20.06 8.05 -7.03
CA PRO A 318 -19.72 7.64 -8.39
C PRO A 318 -18.23 7.33 -8.58
N CYS A 319 -17.34 8.08 -7.92
CA CYS A 319 -15.90 7.83 -7.94
C CYS A 319 -15.57 6.46 -7.35
N ILE A 320 -16.08 6.16 -6.16
CA ILE A 320 -15.77 4.91 -5.46
C ILE A 320 -16.42 3.71 -6.16
N ARG A 321 -17.65 3.83 -6.67
CA ARG A 321 -18.28 2.78 -7.47
C ARG A 321 -17.49 2.49 -8.75
N ALA A 322 -17.00 3.53 -9.44
CA ALA A 322 -16.14 3.36 -10.62
C ALA A 322 -14.81 2.69 -10.25
N ALA A 323 -14.20 3.06 -9.11
CA ALA A 323 -12.97 2.42 -8.63
C ALA A 323 -13.20 0.93 -8.31
N LEU A 324 -14.29 0.58 -7.63
CA LEU A 324 -14.71 -0.79 -7.37
C LEU A 324 -14.87 -1.61 -8.66
N GLU A 325 -15.57 -1.07 -9.67
CA GLU A 325 -15.76 -1.76 -10.96
C GLU A 325 -14.45 -1.87 -11.76
N LEU A 326 -13.58 -0.86 -11.71
CA LEU A 326 -12.28 -0.88 -12.39
C LEU A 326 -11.34 -1.92 -11.80
N TYR A 327 -11.26 -1.99 -10.47
CA TYR A 327 -10.36 -2.93 -9.79
C TYR A 327 -10.94 -4.33 -9.70
N GLY A 328 -12.20 -4.48 -9.29
CA GLY A 328 -12.90 -5.77 -9.31
C GLY A 328 -12.91 -6.41 -10.70
N GLY A 329 -13.04 -5.58 -11.74
CA GLY A 329 -12.97 -6.04 -13.13
C GLY A 329 -11.59 -6.59 -13.53
N ILE A 330 -10.51 -6.30 -12.79
CA ILE A 330 -9.20 -6.96 -12.99
C ILE A 330 -9.31 -8.43 -12.59
N LEU A 331 -9.99 -8.74 -11.48
CA LEU A 331 -10.21 -10.14 -11.05
C LEU A 331 -11.04 -10.90 -12.09
N ASP A 332 -12.09 -10.28 -12.65
CA ASP A 332 -12.87 -10.91 -13.74
C ASP A 332 -12.00 -11.18 -14.99
N GLU A 333 -11.08 -10.28 -15.29
CA GLU A 333 -10.18 -10.43 -16.42
C GLU A 333 -9.12 -11.50 -16.18
N LEU A 334 -8.68 -11.68 -14.94
CA LEU A 334 -7.79 -12.77 -14.50
C LEU A 334 -8.46 -14.13 -14.71
N GLU A 335 -9.69 -14.30 -14.21
CA GLU A 335 -10.48 -15.52 -14.38
C GLU A 335 -10.71 -15.82 -15.88
N ARG A 336 -11.12 -14.81 -16.66
CA ARG A 336 -11.37 -14.95 -18.10
C ARG A 336 -10.13 -15.37 -18.89
N ARG A 337 -8.94 -15.04 -18.40
CA ARG A 337 -7.64 -15.42 -18.99
C ARG A 337 -7.05 -16.67 -18.37
N ASP A 338 -7.82 -17.44 -17.64
CA ASP A 338 -7.33 -18.63 -16.96
C ASP A 338 -6.08 -18.34 -16.11
N TYR A 339 -6.13 -17.19 -15.39
CA TYR A 339 -5.08 -16.71 -14.49
C TYR A 339 -3.69 -16.52 -15.11
N GLN A 340 -3.62 -16.18 -16.40
CA GLN A 340 -2.36 -15.89 -17.10
C GLN A 340 -1.76 -14.56 -16.65
N VAL A 341 -1.08 -14.56 -15.48
CA VAL A 341 -0.46 -13.37 -14.84
C VAL A 341 1.06 -13.45 -14.78
N LEU A 342 1.65 -14.64 -14.92
CA LEU A 342 3.08 -14.85 -14.66
C LEU A 342 3.97 -14.16 -15.70
N ARG A 343 3.52 -14.02 -16.96
CA ARG A 343 4.25 -13.31 -18.01
C ARG A 343 4.13 -11.80 -17.95
N GLY A 344 3.10 -11.27 -17.32
CA GLY A 344 2.88 -9.82 -17.24
C GLY A 344 1.50 -9.44 -16.72
N ARG A 345 1.36 -8.16 -16.40
CA ARG A 345 0.16 -7.60 -15.76
C ARG A 345 -1.10 -7.74 -16.62
N VAL A 346 -2.15 -8.27 -16.03
CA VAL A 346 -3.49 -8.22 -16.61
C VAL A 346 -4.08 -6.81 -16.42
N ARG A 347 -4.67 -6.28 -17.48
CA ARG A 347 -5.27 -4.94 -17.50
C ARG A 347 -6.62 -4.96 -18.21
N LEU A 348 -7.54 -4.15 -17.72
CA LEU A 348 -8.79 -3.90 -18.42
C LEU A 348 -8.52 -3.19 -19.75
N SER A 349 -9.25 -3.58 -20.79
CA SER A 349 -9.21 -2.91 -22.08
C SER A 349 -9.60 -1.43 -21.96
N ARG A 350 -9.06 -0.61 -22.85
CA ARG A 350 -9.42 0.83 -22.90
C ARG A 350 -10.94 1.02 -23.08
N ARG A 351 -11.59 0.18 -23.87
CA ARG A 351 -13.05 0.22 -24.10
C ARG A 351 -13.81 -0.09 -22.81
N ARG A 352 -13.45 -1.13 -22.05
CA ARG A 352 -14.10 -1.47 -20.77
C ARG A 352 -13.93 -0.35 -19.73
N ARG A 353 -12.74 0.23 -19.61
CA ARG A 353 -12.48 1.38 -18.72
C ARG A 353 -13.30 2.60 -19.12
N ALA A 354 -13.38 2.93 -20.40
CA ALA A 354 -14.20 4.04 -20.89
C ALA A 354 -15.70 3.81 -20.65
N ALA A 355 -16.20 2.60 -20.83
CA ALA A 355 -17.59 2.23 -20.58
C ALA A 355 -17.94 2.37 -19.07
N ILE A 356 -17.06 1.90 -18.17
CA ILE A 356 -17.24 2.08 -16.72
C ILE A 356 -17.28 3.57 -16.36
N PHE A 357 -16.33 4.36 -16.86
CA PHE A 357 -16.31 5.80 -16.61
C PHE A 357 -17.59 6.50 -17.10
N ALA A 358 -18.01 6.22 -18.34
CA ALA A 358 -19.21 6.82 -18.93
C ALA A 358 -20.48 6.50 -18.12
N ARG A 359 -20.60 5.26 -17.61
CA ARG A 359 -21.73 4.82 -16.78
C ARG A 359 -21.87 5.67 -15.52
N HIS A 360 -20.75 6.01 -14.86
CA HIS A 360 -20.74 6.79 -13.64
C HIS A 360 -20.75 8.32 -13.86
N LEU A 361 -20.43 8.80 -15.06
CA LEU A 361 -20.31 10.24 -15.35
C LEU A 361 -21.64 10.97 -15.17
N THR A 362 -22.75 10.40 -15.62
CA THR A 362 -24.07 11.00 -15.49
C THR A 362 -24.51 11.09 -14.03
N ALA A 363 -24.21 10.06 -13.23
CA ALA A 363 -24.49 10.07 -11.80
C ALA A 363 -23.63 11.13 -11.07
N ALA A 364 -22.34 11.24 -11.41
CA ALA A 364 -21.44 12.26 -10.87
C ALA A 364 -21.94 13.69 -11.18
N ALA A 365 -22.31 13.95 -12.45
CA ALA A 365 -22.83 15.26 -12.86
C ALA A 365 -24.14 15.63 -12.13
N ARG A 366 -25.04 14.68 -11.95
CA ARG A 366 -26.30 14.90 -11.21
C ARG A 366 -26.03 15.20 -9.73
N ALA A 367 -25.16 14.43 -9.08
CA ALA A 367 -24.81 14.62 -7.68
C ALA A 367 -24.15 15.98 -7.43
N ALA A 368 -23.18 16.36 -8.27
CA ALA A 368 -22.51 17.67 -8.18
C ALA A 368 -23.46 18.86 -8.40
N ARG A 369 -24.49 18.71 -9.24
CA ARG A 369 -25.52 19.76 -9.42
C ARG A 369 -26.38 19.90 -8.16
N ARG A 370 -26.77 18.79 -7.53
CA ARG A 370 -27.59 18.80 -6.31
C ARG A 370 -26.86 19.47 -5.14
N GLU A 371 -25.59 19.18 -4.93
CA GLU A 371 -24.78 19.83 -3.89
C GLU A 371 -24.74 21.35 -4.10
N ARG A 372 -24.42 21.84 -5.30
CA ARG A 372 -24.43 23.28 -5.59
C ARG A 372 -25.78 23.95 -5.34
N GLN A 373 -26.91 23.24 -5.54
CA GLN A 373 -28.24 23.78 -5.28
C GLN A 373 -28.56 23.87 -3.80
N VAL A 374 -28.02 22.97 -2.97
CA VAL A 374 -28.17 22.99 -1.52
C VAL A 374 -27.37 24.15 -0.92
N ASP A 375 -26.10 24.35 -1.34
CA ASP A 375 -25.26 25.45 -0.88
C ASP A 375 -25.85 26.83 -1.19
N VAL A 376 -26.53 26.97 -2.33
CA VAL A 376 -27.20 28.24 -2.72
C VAL A 376 -28.47 28.51 -1.91
N ARG A 377 -29.08 27.47 -1.29
CA ARG A 377 -30.33 27.60 -0.52
C ARG A 377 -30.11 27.83 0.96
N LEU A 378 -28.91 27.74 1.49
CA LEU A 378 -28.60 28.11 2.86
C LEU A 378 -28.35 29.63 2.87
N PRO A 379 -29.30 30.47 3.39
CA PRO A 379 -29.03 31.90 3.56
C PRO A 379 -27.92 32.05 4.58
N GLY A 380 -26.98 32.90 4.27
CA GLY A 380 -25.73 33.13 4.99
C GLY A 380 -25.87 33.06 6.51
N SER A 381 -25.03 32.20 7.08
CA SER A 381 -24.60 32.26 8.47
C SER A 381 -23.22 32.85 8.52
#